data_6dad7b9c28d3443d41697b8d8c56f77c
#
_entry.id   6dad7b9c28d3443d41697b8d8c56f77c
#
_cell.length_a   1.000
_cell.length_b   1.000
_cell.length_c   1.000
_cell.angle_alpha   90.00
_cell.angle_beta   90.00
_cell.angle_gamma   90.00
#
_symmetry.space_group_name_H-M   'P 1'
#
loop_
_entity.id
_entity.type
_entity.pdbx_description
1 polymer ?
#
loop_
_entity_poly.entity_id
_entity_poly.type
_entity_poly.pdbx_seq_one_letter_code
_entity_poly.pdbx_strand_id
1 'polypeptide(L)'
;MKIFSRLLQEAKNLFYELQAMLSSVGARVDIDTPYVCQFSIPEHAEPSLKKTLDPSADPHWKETGASSPERYAAWAFTMCGMASTAMALGYFKDKNIKPAELAEDALRSGVYSEDGSEISSMKYKEFANWVRKYGLVANVYSKLSVKGIQHALSQGKLAIVSVSPNIRGYDTAPADQRGGHLVLVVGYDRDTGTISINNPSGFVNPNSQIKHSIPVATFKKYY
;
A
#
# COMPACT_ATOMS: atom_id res chain seq x y z
N MET A 1 -16.98 8.14 -23.74
CA MET A 1 -15.87 7.27 -23.28
C MET A 1 -15.79 7.15 -21.75
N LYS A 2 -15.74 8.24 -20.96
CA LYS A 2 -15.59 8.17 -19.47
C LYS A 2 -16.74 7.42 -18.76
N ILE A 3 -18.00 7.61 -19.18
CA ILE A 3 -19.18 6.94 -18.57
C ILE A 3 -19.11 5.42 -18.78
N PHE A 4 -18.83 4.98 -19.99
CA PHE A 4 -18.73 3.54 -20.32
C PHE A 4 -17.60 2.83 -19.53
N SER A 5 -16.45 3.49 -19.38
CA SER A 5 -15.33 2.94 -18.57
C SER A 5 -15.69 2.84 -17.09
N ARG A 6 -16.48 3.77 -16.56
CA ARG A 6 -16.97 3.73 -15.17
C ARG A 6 -17.96 2.59 -14.95
N LEU A 7 -18.95 2.45 -15.84
CA LEU A 7 -19.91 1.35 -15.77
C LEU A 7 -19.24 -0.03 -15.84
N LEU A 8 -18.24 -0.18 -16.71
CA LEU A 8 -17.47 -1.41 -16.82
C LEU A 8 -16.68 -1.70 -15.53
N GLN A 9 -16.14 -0.67 -14.89
CA GLN A 9 -15.44 -0.82 -13.61
C GLN A 9 -16.40 -1.21 -12.47
N GLU A 10 -17.57 -0.60 -12.41
CA GLU A 10 -18.61 -0.94 -11.43
C GLU A 10 -19.12 -2.37 -11.62
N ALA A 11 -19.32 -2.80 -12.87
CA ALA A 11 -19.69 -4.18 -13.19
C ALA A 11 -18.62 -5.19 -12.73
N LYS A 12 -17.35 -4.91 -12.96
CA LYS A 12 -16.24 -5.74 -12.47
C LYS A 12 -16.22 -5.84 -10.94
N ASN A 13 -16.42 -4.72 -10.26
CA ASN A 13 -16.49 -4.70 -8.81
C ASN A 13 -17.64 -5.57 -8.30
N LEU A 14 -18.85 -5.38 -8.86
CA LEU A 14 -20.03 -6.15 -8.47
C LEU A 14 -19.83 -7.63 -8.70
N PHE A 15 -19.32 -8.02 -9.87
CA PHE A 15 -19.06 -9.41 -10.20
C PHE A 15 -18.07 -10.05 -9.21
N TYR A 16 -16.99 -9.36 -8.88
CA TYR A 16 -16.00 -9.84 -7.92
C TYR A 16 -16.58 -9.98 -6.52
N GLU A 17 -17.38 -9.01 -6.07
CA GLU A 17 -18.06 -9.06 -4.77
C GLU A 17 -19.06 -10.21 -4.70
N LEU A 18 -19.82 -10.48 -5.76
CA LEU A 18 -20.71 -11.65 -5.83
C LEU A 18 -19.91 -12.95 -5.73
N GLN A 19 -18.80 -13.08 -6.44
CA GLN A 19 -17.92 -14.24 -6.30
C GLN A 19 -17.41 -14.40 -4.87
N ALA A 20 -16.97 -13.31 -4.23
CA ALA A 20 -16.51 -13.32 -2.86
C ALA A 20 -17.61 -13.70 -1.87
N MET A 21 -18.85 -13.24 -2.08
CA MET A 21 -20.00 -13.58 -1.25
C MET A 21 -20.37 -15.08 -1.32
N LEU A 22 -20.27 -15.67 -2.49
CA LEU A 22 -20.61 -17.08 -2.74
C LEU A 22 -19.46 -18.03 -2.38
N SER A 23 -18.23 -17.52 -2.23
CA SER A 23 -17.06 -18.34 -1.90
C SER A 23 -16.96 -18.61 -0.41
N SER A 24 -16.59 -19.84 -0.07
CA SER A 24 -16.08 -20.14 1.26
C SER A 24 -14.62 -19.67 1.34
N VAL A 25 -14.34 -18.77 2.28
CA VAL A 25 -12.97 -18.40 2.63
C VAL A 25 -12.55 -19.14 3.89
N GLY A 26 -11.31 -19.61 3.97
CA GLY A 26 -10.76 -20.28 5.16
C GLY A 26 -10.87 -19.40 6.42
N ALA A 27 -10.69 -20.00 7.59
CA ALA A 27 -10.75 -19.28 8.85
C ALA A 27 -9.63 -18.25 8.96
N ARG A 28 -8.44 -18.58 8.43
CA ARG A 28 -7.23 -17.75 8.54
C ARG A 28 -6.40 -17.80 7.28
N VAL A 29 -5.78 -16.68 6.94
CA VAL A 29 -4.66 -16.55 5.98
C VAL A 29 -3.59 -15.68 6.62
N ASP A 30 -2.35 -16.09 6.48
CA ASP A 30 -1.16 -15.34 6.91
C ASP A 30 -0.09 -15.50 5.83
N ILE A 31 0.11 -14.46 5.04
CA ILE A 31 1.08 -14.45 3.93
C ILE A 31 2.36 -13.79 4.41
N ASP A 32 3.45 -14.54 4.33
CA ASP A 32 4.76 -14.03 4.73
C ASP A 32 5.40 -13.27 3.57
N THR A 33 5.33 -11.93 3.64
CA THR A 33 5.95 -11.02 2.68
C THR A 33 7.14 -10.31 3.33
N PRO A 34 8.23 -10.05 2.60
CA PRO A 34 9.27 -9.18 3.12
C PRO A 34 8.68 -7.80 3.45
N TYR A 35 9.13 -7.20 4.55
CA TYR A 35 8.72 -5.84 4.90
C TYR A 35 9.63 -4.82 4.22
N VAL A 36 9.02 -3.78 3.66
CA VAL A 36 9.72 -2.62 3.07
C VAL A 36 9.10 -1.34 3.62
N CYS A 37 9.94 -0.52 4.29
CA CYS A 37 9.54 0.80 4.75
C CYS A 37 9.49 1.79 3.59
N GLN A 38 8.59 2.78 3.66
CA GLN A 38 8.61 3.89 2.71
C GLN A 38 9.66 4.94 3.06
N PHE A 39 10.10 4.99 4.32
CA PHE A 39 11.24 5.80 4.75
C PHE A 39 12.55 4.99 4.63
N SER A 40 13.67 5.64 4.90
CA SER A 40 15.00 5.04 4.74
C SER A 40 15.18 3.76 5.53
N ILE A 41 14.81 3.78 6.79
CA ILE A 41 14.78 2.63 7.70
C ILE A 41 13.49 2.65 8.52
N PRO A 42 13.05 1.51 9.07
CA PRO A 42 11.80 1.40 9.84
C PRO A 42 11.70 2.41 11.00
N GLU A 43 12.80 2.65 11.70
CA GLU A 43 12.89 3.55 12.85
C GLU A 43 12.70 5.02 12.49
N HIS A 44 12.94 5.39 11.23
CA HIS A 44 12.79 6.76 10.74
C HIS A 44 11.36 7.11 10.32
N ALA A 45 10.43 6.14 10.31
CA ALA A 45 9.04 6.41 9.97
C ALA A 45 8.39 7.39 10.97
N GLU A 46 8.51 7.13 12.26
CA GLU A 46 7.91 7.96 13.29
C GLU A 46 8.51 9.37 13.35
N PRO A 47 9.84 9.57 13.45
CA PRO A 47 10.44 10.89 13.48
C PRO A 47 10.17 11.72 12.22
N SER A 48 10.14 11.09 11.03
CA SER A 48 9.78 11.79 9.78
C SER A 48 8.33 12.25 9.79
N LEU A 49 7.39 11.40 10.21
CA LEU A 49 5.97 11.75 10.30
C LEU A 49 5.69 12.81 11.36
N LYS A 50 6.42 12.79 12.47
CA LYS A 50 6.36 13.81 13.53
C LYS A 50 7.18 15.06 13.22
N LYS A 51 7.84 15.13 12.04
CA LYS A 51 8.67 16.25 11.60
C LYS A 51 9.85 16.56 12.53
N THR A 52 10.36 15.56 13.23
CA THR A 52 11.58 15.66 14.04
C THR A 52 12.82 15.20 13.29
N LEU A 53 12.63 14.53 12.14
CA LEU A 53 13.65 14.19 11.15
C LEU A 53 13.21 14.75 9.80
N ASP A 54 14.03 15.64 9.23
CA ASP A 54 13.86 16.07 7.84
C ASP A 54 14.40 14.96 6.91
N PRO A 55 13.62 14.43 5.96
CA PRO A 55 14.11 13.42 5.03
C PRO A 55 15.34 13.86 4.23
N SER A 56 15.51 15.16 3.93
CA SER A 56 16.69 15.65 3.20
C SER A 56 17.98 15.55 4.03
N ALA A 57 17.84 15.51 5.37
CA ALA A 57 18.95 15.36 6.32
C ALA A 57 19.11 13.92 6.84
N ASP A 58 18.34 12.96 6.31
CA ASP A 58 18.37 11.57 6.74
C ASP A 58 19.67 10.88 6.28
N PRO A 59 20.55 10.42 7.19
CA PRO A 59 21.83 9.81 6.80
C PRO A 59 21.66 8.46 6.08
N HIS A 60 20.50 7.82 6.20
CA HIS A 60 20.20 6.50 5.62
C HIS A 60 19.45 6.60 4.27
N TRP A 61 19.32 7.77 3.67
CA TRP A 61 18.55 7.97 2.43
C TRP A 61 18.87 6.97 1.32
N LYS A 62 20.14 6.52 1.23
CA LYS A 62 20.61 5.54 0.22
C LYS A 62 19.90 4.19 0.32
N GLU A 63 19.41 3.82 1.50
CA GLU A 63 18.71 2.55 1.71
C GLU A 63 17.39 2.49 0.92
N THR A 64 16.83 3.62 0.55
CA THR A 64 15.64 3.69 -0.29
C THR A 64 15.89 3.44 -1.77
N GLY A 65 17.16 3.54 -2.23
CA GLY A 65 17.54 3.52 -3.64
C GLY A 65 17.38 4.85 -4.36
N ALA A 66 17.17 5.96 -3.63
CA ALA A 66 17.13 7.30 -4.21
C ALA A 66 18.52 7.73 -4.74
N SER A 67 18.53 8.62 -5.72
CA SER A 67 19.76 9.11 -6.35
C SER A 67 20.45 10.23 -5.55
N SER A 68 19.73 10.92 -4.68
CA SER A 68 20.25 11.96 -3.79
C SER A 68 19.35 12.13 -2.56
N PRO A 69 19.83 12.83 -1.49
CA PRO A 69 19.00 13.17 -0.33
C PRO A 69 17.76 13.98 -0.71
N GLU A 70 17.87 14.94 -1.61
CA GLU A 70 16.77 15.78 -2.08
C GLU A 70 15.75 14.95 -2.84
N ARG A 71 16.22 13.98 -3.64
CA ARG A 71 15.33 13.09 -4.38
C ARG A 71 14.59 12.13 -3.43
N TYR A 72 15.27 11.63 -2.40
CA TYR A 72 14.61 10.90 -1.34
C TYR A 72 13.56 11.75 -0.63
N ALA A 73 13.90 12.98 -0.25
CA ALA A 73 12.97 13.88 0.43
C ALA A 73 11.70 14.16 -0.39
N ALA A 74 11.84 14.34 -1.72
CA ALA A 74 10.70 14.51 -2.61
C ALA A 74 9.74 13.30 -2.61
N TRP A 75 10.28 12.09 -2.45
CA TRP A 75 9.49 10.86 -2.44
C TRP A 75 9.02 10.41 -1.07
N ALA A 76 9.70 10.77 0.02
CA ALA A 76 9.57 10.16 1.34
C ALA A 76 8.12 10.03 1.84
N PHE A 77 7.26 11.02 1.56
CA PHE A 77 5.85 11.00 1.96
C PHE A 77 4.89 10.44 0.91
N THR A 78 5.39 10.07 -0.27
CA THR A 78 4.55 9.65 -1.42
C THR A 78 4.78 8.19 -1.82
N MET A 79 5.87 7.54 -1.42
CA MET A 79 6.22 6.18 -1.90
C MET A 79 5.56 5.01 -1.15
N CYS A 80 4.52 5.22 -0.34
CA CYS A 80 3.82 4.11 0.33
C CYS A 80 3.35 3.02 -0.64
N GLY A 81 2.85 3.42 -1.82
CA GLY A 81 2.44 2.49 -2.88
C GLY A 81 3.62 1.70 -3.47
N MET A 82 4.78 2.33 -3.60
CA MET A 82 5.99 1.67 -4.13
C MET A 82 6.62 0.75 -3.10
N ALA A 83 6.64 1.11 -1.82
CA ALA A 83 7.05 0.21 -0.76
C ALA A 83 6.13 -1.03 -0.66
N SER A 84 4.80 -0.84 -0.75
CA SER A 84 3.85 -1.96 -0.83
C SER A 84 4.06 -2.83 -2.08
N THR A 85 4.44 -2.23 -3.20
CA THR A 85 4.77 -2.95 -4.44
C THR A 85 6.07 -3.72 -4.31
N ALA A 86 7.09 -3.15 -3.66
CA ALA A 86 8.37 -3.84 -3.38
C ALA A 86 8.13 -5.10 -2.53
N MET A 87 7.29 -5.02 -1.49
CA MET A 87 6.89 -6.19 -0.68
C MET A 87 6.22 -7.27 -1.55
N ALA A 88 5.28 -6.87 -2.43
CA ALA A 88 4.61 -7.80 -3.35
C ALA A 88 5.58 -8.43 -4.36
N LEU A 89 6.55 -7.68 -4.88
CA LEU A 89 7.59 -8.18 -5.77
C LEU A 89 8.54 -9.16 -5.05
N GLY A 90 8.89 -8.87 -3.80
CA GLY A 90 9.64 -9.80 -2.97
C GLY A 90 8.91 -11.13 -2.80
N TYR A 91 7.62 -11.09 -2.49
CA TYR A 91 6.81 -12.29 -2.30
C TYR A 91 6.59 -13.09 -3.59
N PHE A 92 6.15 -12.45 -4.68
CA PHE A 92 5.75 -13.18 -5.91
C PHE A 92 6.92 -13.50 -6.83
N LYS A 93 8.02 -12.75 -6.76
CA LYS A 93 9.10 -12.79 -7.75
C LYS A 93 10.49 -12.94 -7.16
N ASP A 94 10.61 -12.99 -5.83
CA ASP A 94 11.91 -12.99 -5.12
C ASP A 94 12.81 -11.83 -5.58
N LYS A 95 12.21 -10.66 -5.80
CA LYS A 95 12.90 -9.45 -6.25
C LYS A 95 12.96 -8.42 -5.14
N ASN A 96 14.17 -8.08 -4.74
CA ASN A 96 14.44 -6.99 -3.79
C ASN A 96 14.76 -5.70 -4.57
N ILE A 97 13.71 -4.95 -4.95
CA ILE A 97 13.84 -3.66 -5.62
C ILE A 97 13.53 -2.57 -4.61
N LYS A 98 14.39 -1.58 -4.54
CA LYS A 98 14.24 -0.47 -3.59
C LYS A 98 13.03 0.42 -3.95
N PRO A 99 12.30 0.95 -2.96
CA PRO A 99 11.06 1.69 -3.23
C PRO A 99 11.27 2.96 -4.06
N ALA A 100 12.38 3.69 -3.90
CA ALA A 100 12.66 4.87 -4.71
C ALA A 100 13.03 4.53 -6.17
N GLU A 101 13.68 3.39 -6.41
CA GLU A 101 13.92 2.90 -7.79
C GLU A 101 12.60 2.59 -8.50
N LEU A 102 11.66 1.94 -7.80
CA LEU A 102 10.31 1.70 -8.32
C LEU A 102 9.55 3.01 -8.55
N ALA A 103 9.70 3.98 -7.65
CA ALA A 103 9.03 5.27 -7.73
C ALA A 103 9.48 6.07 -8.97
N GLU A 104 10.79 6.12 -9.21
CA GLU A 104 11.36 6.76 -10.39
C GLU A 104 10.92 6.09 -11.69
N ASP A 105 10.90 4.79 -11.70
CA ASP A 105 10.45 4.04 -12.86
C ASP A 105 8.94 4.18 -13.12
N ALA A 106 8.14 4.22 -12.07
CA ALA A 106 6.70 4.46 -12.12
C ALA A 106 6.40 5.90 -12.59
N LEU A 107 7.20 6.90 -12.17
CA LEU A 107 7.10 8.28 -12.64
C LEU A 107 7.34 8.37 -14.14
N ARG A 108 8.44 7.80 -14.63
CA ARG A 108 8.74 7.75 -16.09
C ARG A 108 7.65 7.05 -16.89
N SER A 109 6.89 6.16 -16.27
CA SER A 109 5.80 5.41 -16.91
C SER A 109 4.43 6.06 -16.75
N GLY A 110 4.35 7.27 -16.18
CA GLY A 110 3.11 8.04 -16.02
C GLY A 110 2.20 7.58 -14.86
N VAL A 111 2.67 6.69 -13.99
CA VAL A 111 1.95 6.29 -12.75
C VAL A 111 1.84 7.46 -11.78
N TYR A 112 2.87 8.26 -11.73
CA TYR A 112 2.90 9.56 -11.04
C TYR A 112 3.10 10.68 -12.06
N SER A 113 2.91 11.90 -11.64
CA SER A 113 3.35 13.12 -12.33
C SER A 113 4.07 14.02 -11.35
N GLU A 114 5.01 14.80 -11.84
CA GLU A 114 5.82 15.72 -11.05
C GLU A 114 5.65 17.13 -11.60
N ASP A 115 5.45 18.10 -10.70
CA ASP A 115 5.39 19.53 -11.02
C ASP A 115 6.25 20.28 -9.99
N GLY A 116 7.40 20.75 -10.42
CA GLY A 116 8.43 21.27 -9.52
C GLY A 116 8.91 20.19 -8.53
N SER A 117 8.71 20.42 -7.24
CA SER A 117 9.02 19.45 -6.17
C SER A 117 7.83 18.58 -5.75
N GLU A 118 6.64 18.83 -6.30
CA GLU A 118 5.42 18.13 -5.92
C GLU A 118 5.20 16.89 -6.78
N ILE A 119 5.03 15.75 -6.12
CA ILE A 119 4.72 14.47 -6.74
C ILE A 119 3.25 14.16 -6.51
N SER A 120 2.52 13.88 -7.60
CA SER A 120 1.10 13.55 -7.57
C SER A 120 0.82 12.26 -6.80
N SER A 121 -0.46 12.04 -6.46
CA SER A 121 -0.94 10.73 -6.02
C SER A 121 -0.81 9.68 -7.12
N MET A 122 -0.66 8.41 -6.73
CA MET A 122 -0.55 7.27 -7.63
C MET A 122 -1.83 7.10 -8.48
N LYS A 123 -1.67 7.01 -9.79
CA LYS A 123 -2.75 6.72 -10.75
C LYS A 123 -2.92 5.21 -10.88
N TYR A 124 -3.96 4.67 -10.27
CA TYR A 124 -4.12 3.21 -10.09
C TYR A 124 -4.26 2.43 -11.40
N LYS A 125 -4.88 3.00 -12.43
CA LYS A 125 -5.01 2.35 -13.74
C LYS A 125 -3.66 2.23 -14.43
N GLU A 126 -2.89 3.29 -14.42
CA GLU A 126 -1.52 3.35 -14.94
C GLU A 126 -0.60 2.41 -14.16
N PHE A 127 -0.74 2.39 -12.83
CA PHE A 127 -0.05 1.43 -11.97
C PHE A 127 -0.34 -0.02 -12.34
N ALA A 128 -1.62 -0.39 -12.53
CA ALA A 128 -1.99 -1.76 -12.89
C ALA A 128 -1.41 -2.20 -14.26
N ASN A 129 -1.22 -1.26 -15.17
CA ASN A 129 -0.54 -1.53 -16.44
C ASN A 129 0.98 -1.61 -16.27
N TRP A 130 1.54 -0.71 -15.47
CA TRP A 130 2.99 -0.62 -15.25
C TRP A 130 3.57 -1.84 -14.56
N VAL A 131 2.91 -2.41 -13.55
CA VAL A 131 3.44 -3.58 -12.80
C VAL A 131 3.61 -4.83 -13.66
N ARG A 132 2.96 -4.87 -14.85
CA ARG A 132 3.09 -5.99 -15.80
C ARG A 132 4.52 -6.22 -16.27
N LYS A 133 5.32 -5.17 -16.38
CA LYS A 133 6.74 -5.26 -16.76
C LYS A 133 7.58 -6.02 -15.74
N TYR A 134 7.11 -6.09 -14.49
CA TYR A 134 7.71 -6.89 -13.43
C TYR A 134 7.14 -8.31 -13.34
N GLY A 135 6.23 -8.68 -14.26
CA GLY A 135 5.59 -9.98 -14.30
C GLY A 135 4.45 -10.14 -13.29
N LEU A 136 3.90 -9.03 -12.76
CA LEU A 136 2.71 -9.03 -11.93
C LEU A 136 1.46 -8.66 -12.75
N VAL A 137 0.30 -9.16 -12.30
CA VAL A 137 -1.00 -8.76 -12.83
C VAL A 137 -1.79 -8.12 -11.70
N ALA A 138 -2.12 -6.83 -11.84
CA ALA A 138 -2.94 -6.11 -10.91
C ALA A 138 -4.32 -5.78 -11.50
N ASN A 139 -5.35 -5.91 -10.68
CA ASN A 139 -6.69 -5.44 -10.97
C ASN A 139 -7.03 -4.27 -10.04
N VAL A 140 -7.64 -3.24 -10.59
CA VAL A 140 -8.10 -2.08 -9.81
C VAL A 140 -9.57 -2.26 -9.48
N TYR A 141 -9.92 -2.06 -8.23
CA TYR A 141 -11.29 -2.02 -7.73
C TYR A 141 -11.53 -0.68 -7.03
N SER A 142 -12.69 -0.07 -7.21
CA SER A 142 -13.00 1.21 -6.57
C SER A 142 -13.12 1.07 -5.04
N LYS A 143 -13.71 -0.02 -4.60
CA LYS A 143 -13.80 -0.45 -3.20
C LYS A 143 -14.18 -1.92 -3.16
N LEU A 144 -13.48 -2.71 -2.36
CA LEU A 144 -13.88 -4.08 -2.03
C LEU A 144 -14.43 -4.14 -0.60
N SER A 145 -15.38 -5.03 -0.36
CA SER A 145 -15.73 -5.40 1.01
C SER A 145 -14.55 -6.10 1.71
N VAL A 146 -14.58 -6.16 3.03
CA VAL A 146 -13.59 -6.95 3.77
C VAL A 146 -13.62 -8.42 3.32
N LYS A 147 -14.81 -8.96 3.02
CA LYS A 147 -14.94 -10.32 2.48
C LYS A 147 -14.31 -10.45 1.09
N GLY A 148 -14.41 -9.42 0.25
CA GLY A 148 -13.73 -9.37 -1.05
C GLY A 148 -12.21 -9.39 -0.91
N ILE A 149 -11.66 -8.67 0.08
CA ILE A 149 -10.22 -8.71 0.41
C ILE A 149 -9.83 -10.10 0.92
N GLN A 150 -10.59 -10.67 1.86
CA GLN A 150 -10.35 -12.02 2.38
C GLN A 150 -10.39 -13.09 1.26
N HIS A 151 -11.33 -12.96 0.33
CA HIS A 151 -11.41 -13.82 -0.85
C HIS A 151 -10.17 -13.70 -1.74
N ALA A 152 -9.64 -12.49 -1.96
CA ALA A 152 -8.39 -12.31 -2.70
C ALA A 152 -7.22 -13.03 -2.01
N LEU A 153 -7.05 -12.81 -0.70
CA LEU A 153 -5.99 -13.43 0.08
C LEU A 153 -6.10 -14.96 0.11
N SER A 154 -7.31 -15.52 0.23
CA SER A 154 -7.53 -16.96 0.19
C SER A 154 -7.15 -17.62 -1.16
N GLN A 155 -7.05 -16.81 -2.21
CA GLN A 155 -6.57 -17.23 -3.53
C GLN A 155 -5.07 -16.97 -3.74
N GLY A 156 -4.32 -16.67 -2.67
CA GLY A 156 -2.89 -16.34 -2.75
C GLY A 156 -2.59 -14.98 -3.41
N LYS A 157 -3.58 -14.08 -3.48
CA LYS A 157 -3.38 -12.72 -3.98
C LYS A 157 -3.11 -11.77 -2.82
N LEU A 158 -2.37 -10.71 -3.08
CA LEU A 158 -2.18 -9.60 -2.14
C LEU A 158 -3.08 -8.42 -2.51
N ALA A 159 -3.46 -7.62 -1.53
CA ALA A 159 -4.26 -6.42 -1.75
C ALA A 159 -3.53 -5.17 -1.23
N ILE A 160 -3.18 -4.25 -2.14
CA ILE A 160 -2.76 -2.90 -1.78
C ILE A 160 -4.03 -2.08 -1.64
N VAL A 161 -4.28 -1.54 -0.45
CA VAL A 161 -5.51 -0.82 -0.15
C VAL A 161 -5.24 0.62 0.27
N SER A 162 -6.13 1.52 -0.17
CA SER A 162 -6.08 2.93 0.21
C SER A 162 -6.83 3.12 1.52
N VAL A 163 -6.16 3.69 2.51
CA VAL A 163 -6.67 3.90 3.86
C VAL A 163 -6.36 5.31 4.35
N SER A 164 -7.06 5.75 5.39
CA SER A 164 -6.65 6.97 6.10
C SER A 164 -5.27 6.80 6.73
N PRO A 165 -4.40 7.81 6.71
CA PRO A 165 -3.11 7.80 7.42
C PRO A 165 -3.23 7.47 8.91
N ASN A 166 -4.36 7.75 9.54
CA ASN A 166 -4.63 7.49 10.97
C ASN A 166 -4.65 5.99 11.33
N ILE A 167 -4.61 5.09 10.33
CA ILE A 167 -4.42 3.65 10.54
C ILE A 167 -3.13 3.31 11.30
N ARG A 168 -2.17 4.24 11.34
CA ARG A 168 -0.92 4.11 12.12
C ARG A 168 -1.13 4.12 13.63
N GLY A 169 -2.33 4.49 14.10
CA GLY A 169 -2.59 4.75 15.52
C GLY A 169 -2.11 6.14 16.00
N TYR A 170 -1.77 7.02 15.06
CA TYR A 170 -1.37 8.40 15.29
C TYR A 170 -2.15 9.32 14.35
N ASP A 171 -2.85 10.30 14.90
CA ASP A 171 -3.71 11.20 14.15
C ASP A 171 -2.88 12.21 13.35
N THR A 172 -2.70 11.94 12.08
CA THR A 172 -1.98 12.81 11.12
C THR A 172 -2.91 13.41 10.06
N ALA A 173 -4.19 13.05 10.11
CA ALA A 173 -5.19 13.46 9.14
C ALA A 173 -6.55 13.69 9.83
N PRO A 174 -7.48 14.46 9.21
CA PRO A 174 -8.83 14.60 9.71
C PRO A 174 -9.50 13.25 10.01
N ALA A 175 -10.30 13.19 11.07
CA ALA A 175 -10.90 11.93 11.57
C ALA A 175 -11.81 11.23 10.54
N ASP A 176 -12.39 11.99 9.62
CA ASP A 176 -13.27 11.52 8.53
C ASP A 176 -12.52 11.30 7.21
N GLN A 177 -11.22 11.59 7.15
CA GLN A 177 -10.42 11.37 5.94
C GLN A 177 -10.44 9.90 5.54
N ARG A 178 -10.71 9.65 4.27
CA ARG A 178 -10.57 8.36 3.61
C ARG A 178 -9.47 8.45 2.55
N GLY A 179 -8.66 7.39 2.44
CA GLY A 179 -7.51 7.39 1.52
C GLY A 179 -6.36 8.28 1.98
N GLY A 180 -5.39 8.46 1.10
CA GLY A 180 -4.17 9.24 1.33
C GLY A 180 -2.98 8.41 1.81
N HIS A 181 -3.17 7.13 2.13
CA HIS A 181 -2.11 6.20 2.46
C HIS A 181 -2.39 4.82 1.86
N LEU A 182 -1.34 4.10 1.46
CA LEU A 182 -1.43 2.76 0.90
C LEU A 182 -0.72 1.76 1.82
N VAL A 183 -1.41 0.66 2.12
CA VAL A 183 -0.87 -0.45 2.91
C VAL A 183 -1.08 -1.78 2.18
N LEU A 184 -0.26 -2.76 2.48
CA LEU A 184 -0.39 -4.12 1.94
C LEU A 184 -1.12 -5.00 2.94
N VAL A 185 -2.30 -5.52 2.56
CA VAL A 185 -2.98 -6.54 3.36
C VAL A 185 -2.32 -7.89 3.09
N VAL A 186 -1.88 -8.53 4.17
CA VAL A 186 -1.10 -9.78 4.13
C VAL A 186 -1.79 -10.94 4.85
N GLY A 187 -2.89 -10.68 5.54
CA GLY A 187 -3.59 -11.75 6.24
C GLY A 187 -4.93 -11.35 6.84
N TYR A 188 -5.62 -12.33 7.36
CA TYR A 188 -6.82 -12.17 8.18
C TYR A 188 -6.98 -13.39 9.10
N ASP A 189 -7.68 -13.17 10.18
CA ASP A 189 -8.16 -14.23 11.09
C ASP A 189 -9.63 -13.94 11.41
N ARG A 190 -10.52 -14.86 11.04
CA ARG A 190 -11.97 -14.72 11.21
C ARG A 190 -12.41 -15.05 12.63
N ASP A 191 -11.68 -15.91 13.31
CA ASP A 191 -12.02 -16.32 14.68
C ASP A 191 -11.75 -15.17 15.66
N THR A 192 -10.67 -14.41 15.43
CA THR A 192 -10.36 -13.20 16.19
C THR A 192 -10.98 -11.92 15.59
N GLY A 193 -11.53 -12.00 14.36
CA GLY A 193 -12.12 -10.86 13.68
C GLY A 193 -11.09 -9.79 13.27
N THR A 194 -9.88 -10.19 12.86
CA THR A 194 -8.79 -9.27 12.54
C THR A 194 -8.35 -9.33 11.08
N ILE A 195 -7.71 -8.25 10.63
CA ILE A 195 -6.95 -8.13 9.37
C ILE A 195 -5.51 -7.79 9.72
N SER A 196 -4.57 -8.42 9.02
CA SER A 196 -3.14 -8.16 9.16
C SER A 196 -2.63 -7.36 7.97
N ILE A 197 -1.90 -6.27 8.24
CA ILE A 197 -1.32 -5.41 7.23
C ILE A 197 0.19 -5.27 7.43
N ASN A 198 0.92 -5.12 6.32
CA ASN A 198 2.23 -4.48 6.33
C ASN A 198 2.04 -3.01 5.98
N ASN A 199 2.35 -2.15 6.93
CA ASN A 199 2.18 -0.71 6.80
C ASN A 199 3.54 -0.04 6.55
N PRO A 200 3.79 0.48 5.32
CA PRO A 200 5.10 1.03 4.94
C PRO A 200 5.57 2.21 5.81
N SER A 201 4.66 2.86 6.51
CA SER A 201 4.96 3.99 7.40
C SER A 201 4.35 3.82 8.79
N GLY A 202 4.16 2.59 9.22
CA GLY A 202 3.84 2.30 10.62
C GLY A 202 5.01 2.60 11.55
N PHE A 203 4.80 2.41 12.85
CA PHE A 203 5.81 2.63 13.88
C PHE A 203 6.41 1.29 14.35
N VAL A 204 7.68 1.34 14.74
CA VAL A 204 8.35 0.17 15.31
C VAL A 204 7.77 -0.15 16.68
N ASN A 205 7.48 0.88 17.47
CA ASN A 205 7.01 0.73 18.85
C ASN A 205 5.85 1.69 19.15
N PRO A 206 4.63 1.19 19.47
CA PRO A 206 4.23 -0.22 19.30
C PRO A 206 4.24 -0.62 17.83
N ASN A 207 4.48 -1.91 17.54
CA ASN A 207 4.54 -2.37 16.15
C ASN A 207 3.21 -2.10 15.42
N SER A 208 3.25 -1.18 14.48
CA SER A 208 2.19 -0.95 13.50
C SER A 208 2.70 -1.10 12.05
N GLN A 209 3.87 -1.71 11.87
CA GLN A 209 4.56 -1.91 10.58
C GLN A 209 4.32 -3.30 10.01
N ILE A 210 4.82 -4.33 10.70
CA ILE A 210 4.94 -5.70 10.17
C ILE A 210 3.80 -6.55 10.72
N LYS A 211 3.00 -7.14 9.81
CA LYS A 211 1.86 -8.00 10.16
C LYS A 211 0.99 -7.39 11.27
N HIS A 212 0.82 -6.07 11.22
CA HIS A 212 0.03 -5.36 12.20
C HIS A 212 -1.41 -5.85 12.16
N SER A 213 -1.83 -6.51 13.25
CA SER A 213 -3.17 -7.08 13.38
C SER A 213 -4.15 -6.01 13.87
N ILE A 214 -5.18 -5.75 13.07
CA ILE A 214 -6.17 -4.71 13.32
C ILE A 214 -7.57 -5.34 13.38
N PRO A 215 -8.40 -5.05 14.40
CA PRO A 215 -9.81 -5.44 14.38
C PRO A 215 -10.52 -4.97 13.11
N VAL A 216 -11.32 -5.82 12.49
CA VAL A 216 -12.07 -5.51 11.25
C VAL A 216 -12.90 -4.22 11.40
N ALA A 217 -13.46 -3.96 12.57
CA ALA A 217 -14.21 -2.74 12.85
C ALA A 217 -13.32 -1.49 12.72
N THR A 218 -12.11 -1.53 13.30
CA THR A 218 -11.11 -0.46 13.21
C THR A 218 -10.59 -0.30 11.78
N PHE A 219 -10.29 -1.42 11.10
CA PHE A 219 -9.89 -1.38 9.69
C PHE A 219 -10.94 -0.67 8.82
N LYS A 220 -12.22 -1.01 8.96
CA LYS A 220 -13.34 -0.39 8.24
C LYS A 220 -13.48 1.12 8.50
N LYS A 221 -13.06 1.59 9.68
CA LYS A 221 -13.07 3.02 10.01
C LYS A 221 -12.10 3.81 9.13
N TYR A 222 -10.98 3.21 8.75
CA TYR A 222 -9.92 3.87 7.98
C TYR A 222 -9.92 3.52 6.48
N TYR A 223 -10.62 2.46 6.09
CA TYR A 223 -10.71 1.94 4.72
C TYR A 223 -11.90 2.49 3.90
#